data_22de935f9bcad216b8b341064c713e87
#
_entry.id   22de935f9bcad216b8b341064c713e87
#
_cell.length_a   1.000
_cell.length_b   1.000
_cell.length_c   1.000
_cell.angle_alpha   90.00
_cell.angle_beta   90.00
_cell.angle_gamma   90.00
#
_symmetry.space_group_name_H-M   'P 1'
#
loop_
_entity.id
_entity.type
_entity.pdbx_description
1 polymer ?
#
loop_
_entity_poly.entity_id
_entity_poly.type
_entity_poly.pdbx_seq_one_letter_code
_entity_poly.pdbx_strand_id
1 'polypeptide(L)'
;MNPYVVSVTPTDDFRLDIIFEGGEHRVFDVKPYLNRGVFVRLQNPATFAAARVVAGSVEWPGGLDLSYDTLYLESAPATEVDAVELAFA
;
A
#
# COMPACT_ATOMS: atom_id res chain seq x y z
N MET A 1 -7.36 -15.85 9.15
CA MET A 1 -7.65 -14.41 9.05
C MET A 1 -6.35 -13.66 8.79
N ASN A 2 -6.39 -12.65 7.90
CA ASN A 2 -5.19 -11.90 7.59
C ASN A 2 -4.90 -10.86 8.69
N PRO A 3 -3.61 -10.49 8.90
CA PRO A 3 -3.26 -9.51 9.93
C PRO A 3 -3.72 -8.11 9.56
N TYR A 4 -3.90 -7.27 10.57
CA TYR A 4 -4.18 -5.85 10.38
C TYR A 4 -2.91 -5.06 10.07
N VAL A 5 -3.07 -3.93 9.39
CA VAL A 5 -1.98 -2.99 9.14
C VAL A 5 -1.64 -2.23 10.43
N VAL A 6 -0.34 -2.13 10.72
CA VAL A 6 0.18 -1.35 11.86
C VAL A 6 0.73 -0.02 11.38
N SER A 7 1.45 0.00 10.25
CA SER A 7 1.99 1.23 9.68
C SER A 7 1.97 1.20 8.17
N VAL A 8 1.87 2.36 7.55
CA VAL A 8 1.92 2.53 6.10
C VAL A 8 2.81 3.71 5.75
N THR A 9 3.68 3.52 4.77
CA THR A 9 4.53 4.58 4.23
C THR A 9 4.35 4.63 2.72
N PRO A 10 3.64 5.63 2.19
CA PRO A 10 3.50 5.79 0.74
C PRO A 10 4.84 6.17 0.12
N THR A 11 5.14 5.61 -1.06
CA THR A 11 6.35 5.94 -1.81
C THR A 11 6.03 6.90 -2.95
N ASP A 12 7.06 7.49 -3.55
CA ASP A 12 6.88 8.44 -4.65
C ASP A 12 6.58 7.75 -6.00
N ASP A 13 6.66 6.41 -6.05
CA ASP A 13 6.30 5.62 -7.23
C ASP A 13 4.99 4.84 -7.05
N PHE A 14 4.09 5.33 -6.19
CA PHE A 14 2.74 4.78 -5.97
C PHE A 14 2.73 3.36 -5.41
N ARG A 15 3.68 3.05 -4.53
CA ARG A 15 3.66 1.85 -3.71
C ARG A 15 3.42 2.20 -2.26
N LEU A 16 2.96 1.22 -1.49
CA LEU A 16 2.79 1.35 -0.04
C LEU A 16 3.72 0.36 0.65
N ASP A 17 4.63 0.87 1.48
CA ASP A 17 5.40 0.05 2.39
C ASP A 17 4.54 -0.19 3.62
N ILE A 18 4.21 -1.44 3.92
CA ILE A 18 3.26 -1.78 4.97
C ILE A 18 3.91 -2.72 5.97
N ILE A 19 3.74 -2.38 7.25
CA ILE A 19 4.05 -3.29 8.34
C ILE A 19 2.72 -3.81 8.89
N PHE A 20 2.57 -5.13 8.92
CA PHE A 20 1.40 -5.80 9.48
C PHE A 20 1.66 -6.21 10.93
N GLU A 21 0.59 -6.52 11.67
CA GLU A 21 0.69 -7.12 12.99
C GLU A 21 1.60 -8.35 12.91
N GLY A 22 2.48 -8.51 13.92
CA GLY A 22 3.49 -9.55 13.90
C GLY A 22 4.81 -9.12 13.26
N GLY A 23 4.86 -7.93 12.64
CA GLY A 23 6.09 -7.35 12.12
C GLY A 23 6.38 -7.68 10.66
N GLU A 24 5.50 -8.36 9.97
CA GLU A 24 5.71 -8.70 8.55
C GLU A 24 5.68 -7.43 7.70
N HIS A 25 6.74 -7.22 6.90
CA HIS A 25 6.87 -6.08 5.98
C HIS A 25 6.53 -6.52 4.57
N ARG A 26 5.55 -5.85 3.97
CA ARG A 26 5.10 -6.15 2.60
C ARG A 26 4.97 -4.85 1.81
N VAL A 27 5.03 -4.97 0.48
CA VAL A 27 4.87 -3.84 -0.43
C VAL A 27 3.65 -4.07 -1.32
N PHE A 28 2.76 -3.10 -1.32
CA PHE A 28 1.56 -3.12 -2.15
C PHE A 28 1.70 -2.11 -3.28
N ASP A 29 1.55 -2.57 -4.52
CA ASP A 29 1.62 -1.70 -5.69
C ASP A 29 0.24 -1.14 -6.01
N VAL A 30 0.07 0.17 -5.89
CA VAL A 30 -1.19 0.85 -6.17
C VAL A 30 -1.36 1.17 -7.66
N LYS A 31 -0.29 1.10 -8.45
CA LYS A 31 -0.35 1.47 -9.88
C LYS A 31 -1.47 0.77 -10.66
N PRO A 32 -1.76 -0.53 -10.47
CA PRO A 32 -2.87 -1.17 -11.18
C PRO A 32 -4.26 -0.58 -10.87
N TYR A 33 -4.39 0.14 -9.77
CA TYR A 33 -5.66 0.73 -9.33
C TYR A 33 -5.86 2.17 -9.84
N LEU A 34 -4.80 2.84 -10.29
CA LEU A 34 -4.82 4.28 -10.54
C LEU A 34 -5.76 4.72 -11.67
N ASN A 35 -6.20 3.79 -12.53
CA ASN A 35 -7.12 4.07 -13.61
C ASN A 35 -8.54 3.58 -13.32
N ARG A 36 -8.83 3.15 -12.08
CA ARG A 36 -10.10 2.51 -11.72
C ARG A 36 -10.94 3.42 -10.84
N GLY A 37 -12.06 3.93 -11.38
CA GLY A 37 -13.08 4.60 -10.60
C GLY A 37 -12.52 5.69 -9.69
N VAL A 38 -12.89 5.64 -8.42
CA VAL A 38 -12.48 6.64 -7.42
C VAL A 38 -10.97 6.66 -7.15
N PHE A 39 -10.25 5.59 -7.47
CA PHE A 39 -8.80 5.53 -7.27
C PHE A 39 -8.04 6.46 -8.20
N VAL A 40 -8.66 6.96 -9.25
CA VAL A 40 -8.07 7.99 -10.13
C VAL A 40 -7.57 9.20 -9.33
N ARG A 41 -8.20 9.52 -8.21
CA ARG A 41 -7.77 10.63 -7.34
C ARG A 41 -6.37 10.42 -6.75
N LEU A 42 -5.91 9.18 -6.65
CA LEU A 42 -4.58 8.87 -6.12
C LEU A 42 -3.46 9.12 -7.14
N GLN A 43 -3.78 9.48 -8.38
CA GLN A 43 -2.78 9.92 -9.35
C GLN A 43 -2.13 11.23 -8.93
N ASN A 44 -2.80 12.01 -8.08
CA ASN A 44 -2.21 13.20 -7.48
C ASN A 44 -1.24 12.76 -6.37
N PRO A 45 0.07 13.05 -6.49
CA PRO A 45 1.06 12.59 -5.51
C PRO A 45 0.79 13.06 -4.08
N ALA A 46 0.29 14.29 -3.92
CA ALA A 46 -0.03 14.83 -2.59
C ALA A 46 -1.20 14.08 -1.95
N THR A 47 -2.20 13.71 -2.73
CA THR A 47 -3.32 12.91 -2.25
C THR A 47 -2.85 11.50 -1.86
N PHE A 48 -2.06 10.88 -2.72
CA PHE A 48 -1.51 9.54 -2.45
C PHE A 48 -0.67 9.53 -1.18
N ALA A 49 0.16 10.54 -0.97
CA ALA A 49 1.05 10.66 0.18
C ALA A 49 0.28 10.84 1.50
N ALA A 50 -1.01 11.16 1.46
CA ALA A 50 -1.84 11.31 2.65
C ALA A 50 -2.43 10.00 3.17
N ALA A 51 -1.98 8.84 2.68
CA ALA A 51 -2.39 7.53 3.17
C ALA A 51 -2.13 7.39 4.67
N ARG A 52 -3.07 6.78 5.39
CA ARG A 52 -2.95 6.58 6.85
C ARG A 52 -3.61 5.27 7.25
N VAL A 53 -3.20 4.74 8.40
CA VAL A 53 -3.82 3.55 8.98
C VAL A 53 -5.09 3.96 9.72
N VAL A 54 -6.20 3.33 9.40
CA VAL A 54 -7.47 3.50 10.09
C VAL A 54 -8.08 2.12 10.32
N ALA A 55 -8.30 1.78 11.59
CA ALA A 55 -8.91 0.50 11.97
C ALA A 55 -8.23 -0.73 11.32
N GLY A 56 -6.90 -0.69 11.21
CA GLY A 56 -6.12 -1.80 10.65
C GLY A 56 -6.10 -1.88 9.13
N SER A 57 -6.72 -0.93 8.44
CA SER A 57 -6.69 -0.82 6.98
C SER A 57 -6.04 0.50 6.57
N VAL A 58 -5.92 0.79 5.29
CA VAL A 58 -5.34 2.04 4.80
C VAL A 58 -6.44 2.89 4.18
N GLU A 59 -6.46 4.16 4.56
CA GLU A 59 -7.45 5.13 4.09
C GLU A 59 -6.77 6.41 3.62
N TRP A 60 -7.38 7.05 2.62
CA TRP A 60 -6.98 8.37 2.13
C TRP A 60 -8.09 9.38 2.43
N PRO A 61 -7.78 10.67 2.47
CA PRO A 61 -8.81 11.70 2.62
C PRO A 61 -9.89 11.57 1.55
N GLY A 62 -11.15 11.80 1.93
CA GLY A 62 -12.29 11.69 1.03
C GLY A 62 -12.99 10.33 1.05
N GLY A 63 -12.66 9.48 2.03
CA GLY A 63 -13.35 8.21 2.23
C GLY A 63 -12.87 7.06 1.34
N LEU A 64 -11.75 7.25 0.66
CA LEU A 64 -11.15 6.21 -0.17
C LEU A 64 -10.31 5.27 0.70
N ASP A 65 -10.51 3.96 0.60
CA ASP A 65 -9.78 3.01 1.43
C ASP A 65 -9.45 1.70 0.71
N LEU A 66 -8.50 0.96 1.28
CA LEU A 66 -8.18 -0.42 0.92
C LEU A 66 -8.15 -1.24 2.19
N SER A 67 -8.90 -2.35 2.18
CA SER A 67 -8.99 -3.22 3.35
C SER A 67 -7.68 -3.96 3.61
N TYR A 68 -7.45 -4.32 4.88
CA TYR A 68 -6.28 -5.10 5.26
C TYR A 68 -6.21 -6.44 4.51
N ASP A 69 -7.34 -7.07 4.21
CA ASP A 69 -7.36 -8.33 3.46
C ASP A 69 -6.79 -8.16 2.05
N THR A 70 -7.25 -7.15 1.32
CA THR A 70 -6.76 -6.84 -0.02
C THR A 70 -5.28 -6.48 0.02
N LEU A 71 -4.89 -5.65 0.97
CA LEU A 71 -3.49 -5.22 1.12
C LEU A 71 -2.57 -6.40 1.40
N TYR A 72 -3.00 -7.34 2.23
CA TYR A 72 -2.18 -8.50 2.56
C TYR A 72 -2.09 -9.47 1.38
N LEU A 73 -3.23 -9.84 0.80
CA LEU A 73 -3.31 -10.87 -0.24
C LEU A 73 -2.68 -10.44 -1.57
N GLU A 74 -2.73 -9.15 -1.89
CA GLU A 74 -2.24 -8.64 -3.17
C GLU A 74 -0.89 -7.93 -3.06
N SER A 75 -0.28 -7.92 -1.88
CA SER A 75 1.07 -7.38 -1.70
C SER A 75 2.13 -8.48 -1.87
N ALA A 76 3.38 -8.06 -1.99
CA ALA A 76 4.53 -8.96 -2.04
C ALA A 76 5.41 -8.74 -0.80
N PRO A 77 6.11 -9.78 -0.31
CA PRO A 77 7.09 -9.59 0.75
C PRO A 77 8.13 -8.53 0.35
N ALA A 78 8.47 -7.64 1.27
CA ALA A 78 9.41 -6.55 0.99
C ALA A 78 10.78 -7.05 0.54
N THR A 79 11.25 -8.17 1.11
CA THR A 79 12.52 -8.79 0.73
C THR A 79 12.52 -9.24 -0.73
N GLU A 80 11.38 -9.70 -1.24
CA GLU A 80 11.23 -10.13 -2.64
C GLU A 80 11.26 -8.93 -3.59
N VAL A 81 10.60 -7.84 -3.23
CA VAL A 81 10.59 -6.59 -4.01
C VAL A 81 12.00 -5.99 -4.06
N ASP A 82 12.68 -5.92 -2.92
CA ASP A 82 14.05 -5.41 -2.83
C ASP A 82 15.02 -6.24 -3.69
N ALA A 83 14.87 -7.56 -3.68
CA ALA A 83 15.71 -8.45 -4.49
C ALA A 83 15.51 -8.20 -5.99
N VAL A 84 14.28 -7.99 -6.43
CA VAL A 84 13.97 -7.67 -7.84
C VAL A 84 14.57 -6.31 -8.22
N GLU A 85 14.44 -5.31 -7.39
CA GLU A 85 14.99 -3.98 -7.65
C GLU A 85 16.51 -4.02 -7.74
N LEU A 86 17.18 -4.74 -6.86
CA LEU A 86 18.62 -4.90 -6.87
C LEU A 86 19.11 -5.64 -8.13
N ALA A 87 18.32 -6.57 -8.65
CA ALA A 87 18.67 -7.32 -9.88
C ALA A 87 18.64 -6.43 -11.12
N PHE A 88 17.89 -5.34 -11.11
CA PHE A 88 17.75 -4.42 -12.23
C PHE A 88 18.47 -3.08 -12.01
N ALA A 89 19.11 -2.91 -10.89
CA ALA A 89 19.92 -1.72 -10.61
C ALA A 89 21.32 -1.83 -11.24
#